data_7ccaca114f3e0ec8b14840900c7909ee
#
_entry.id   7ccaca114f3e0ec8b14840900c7909ee
#
_cell.length_a   1.000
_cell.length_b   1.000
_cell.length_c   1.000
_cell.angle_alpha   90.00
_cell.angle_beta   90.00
_cell.angle_gamma   90.00
#
_symmetry.space_group_name_H-M   'P 1'
#
loop_
_entity.id
_entity.type
_entity.pdbx_description
1 polymer ?
#
loop_
_entity_poly.entity_id
_entity_poly.type
_entity_poly.pdbx_seq_one_letter_code
_entity_poly.pdbx_strand_id
1 'polypeptide(L)'
;MHMHTVSSRWHQGLSVLALTLLAGAVHAEAPRQNALSFSASATEEVTQDLLVVTLQATREGNQASDVQTALKQVMEYALTEARKAAQGQVGIEVRTGSFSVQPRYTNAGRISGWQGTAQLMLEGTDTTRISQTAGKLTQLNVVNMQYGLSRALRERHEAALTSEAIQRFRSRAGAMAQAFGFKGYTLGEVSVSSTEPGFEPRPYMMAARAKTMEAADAALPVEPGKGRLSVSVNGQVYLTP
;
A
#
# COMPACT_ATOMS: atom_id res chain seq x y z
N MET A 1 26.84 -51.62 86.10
CA MET A 1 27.39 -52.91 85.59
C MET A 1 27.67 -52.73 84.15
N HIS A 2 28.98 -52.76 83.83
CA HIS A 2 29.67 -52.96 82.55
C HIS A 2 29.22 -52.18 81.36
N MET A 3 30.02 -51.19 80.86
CA MET A 3 31.23 -51.34 79.99
C MET A 3 30.88 -51.85 78.56
N HIS A 4 31.07 -51.06 77.59
CA HIS A 4 32.21 -51.08 76.66
C HIS A 4 32.09 -50.00 75.60
N THR A 5 33.14 -49.27 75.45
CA THR A 5 33.65 -48.51 74.32
C THR A 5 33.70 -49.28 73.03
N VAL A 6 33.53 -48.65 71.88
CA VAL A 6 34.42 -48.76 70.75
C VAL A 6 34.25 -47.54 69.80
N SER A 7 35.41 -46.91 69.59
CA SER A 7 35.69 -45.87 68.66
C SER A 7 35.67 -46.37 67.17
N SER A 8 35.24 -45.59 66.24
CA SER A 8 35.76 -45.64 64.90
C SER A 8 35.65 -44.31 64.20
N ARG A 9 36.82 -43.74 63.99
CA ARG A 9 37.13 -42.61 63.11
C ARG A 9 36.97 -43.04 61.67
N TRP A 10 36.30 -42.24 60.83
CA TRP A 10 36.56 -42.24 59.37
C TRP A 10 36.29 -40.86 58.81
N HIS A 11 37.38 -40.16 58.51
CA HIS A 11 37.79 -39.30 57.35
C HIS A 11 36.68 -38.59 56.55
N GLN A 12 36.64 -37.34 56.76
CA GLN A 12 36.91 -36.20 55.86
C GLN A 12 36.89 -36.54 54.36
N GLY A 13 35.91 -36.03 53.64
CA GLY A 13 35.86 -35.87 52.22
C GLY A 13 35.30 -34.47 51.89
N LEU A 14 36.16 -33.46 51.96
CA LEU A 14 35.86 -32.11 51.47
C LEU A 14 35.87 -32.16 49.92
N SER A 15 34.70 -32.25 49.30
CA SER A 15 34.57 -32.03 47.89
C SER A 15 34.23 -30.55 47.65
N VAL A 16 35.24 -29.77 47.39
CA VAL A 16 35.17 -28.39 46.86
C VAL A 16 34.74 -28.46 45.41
N LEU A 17 33.48 -28.27 45.14
CA LEU A 17 32.96 -28.09 43.79
C LEU A 17 33.27 -26.66 43.36
N ALA A 18 34.35 -26.45 42.65
CA ALA A 18 34.73 -25.19 42.01
C ALA A 18 33.76 -24.92 40.83
N LEU A 19 32.72 -24.13 41.09
CA LEU A 19 31.79 -23.62 40.09
C LEU A 19 32.49 -22.44 39.37
N THR A 20 33.22 -22.74 38.27
CA THR A 20 33.79 -21.73 37.37
C THR A 20 32.62 -21.03 36.66
N LEU A 21 32.18 -19.86 37.13
CA LEU A 21 31.38 -18.91 36.39
C LEU A 21 32.20 -18.40 35.20
N LEU A 22 31.95 -18.95 34.00
CA LEU A 22 32.29 -18.28 32.76
C LEU A 22 31.41 -17.03 32.66
N ALA A 23 31.86 -15.90 33.18
CA ALA A 23 31.35 -14.59 32.86
C ALA A 23 31.70 -14.31 31.40
N GLY A 24 30.78 -14.68 30.47
CA GLY A 24 30.83 -14.20 29.11
C GLY A 24 30.77 -12.68 29.13
N ALA A 25 31.89 -12.02 28.89
CA ALA A 25 31.94 -10.58 28.71
C ALA A 25 31.09 -10.25 27.46
N VAL A 26 29.83 -9.87 27.68
CA VAL A 26 29.03 -9.19 26.68
C VAL A 26 29.76 -7.87 26.42
N HIS A 27 30.55 -7.82 25.36
CA HIS A 27 31.11 -6.56 24.88
C HIS A 27 29.93 -5.75 24.34
N ALA A 28 29.30 -4.93 25.21
CA ALA A 28 28.46 -3.83 24.75
C ALA A 28 29.40 -2.90 23.95
N GLU A 29 29.23 -2.87 22.63
CA GLU A 29 29.96 -1.94 21.77
C GLU A 29 29.69 -0.53 22.30
N ALA A 30 30.76 0.18 22.69
CA ALA A 30 30.63 1.54 23.22
C ALA A 30 29.86 2.40 22.23
N PRO A 31 28.89 3.21 22.68
CA PRO A 31 28.13 4.06 21.77
C PRO A 31 29.11 4.91 20.95
N ARG A 32 29.03 4.79 19.63
CA ARG A 32 29.91 5.54 18.73
C ARG A 32 29.66 7.03 18.93
N GLN A 33 30.71 7.74 19.31
CA GLN A 33 30.67 9.19 19.50
C GLN A 33 30.50 9.88 18.14
N ASN A 34 30.01 11.11 18.13
CA ASN A 34 29.82 11.95 16.95
C ASN A 34 28.81 11.39 15.93
N ALA A 35 27.75 10.74 16.43
CA ALA A 35 26.66 10.26 15.60
C ALA A 35 25.72 11.42 15.23
N LEU A 36 25.32 11.48 13.96
CA LEU A 36 24.39 12.45 13.43
C LEU A 36 23.30 11.72 12.64
N SER A 37 22.04 11.94 13.00
CA SER A 37 20.87 11.34 12.33
C SER A 37 20.09 12.43 11.62
N PHE A 38 19.74 12.18 10.35
CA PHE A 38 18.94 13.10 9.54
C PHE A 38 18.31 12.38 8.36
N SER A 39 17.45 13.09 7.63
CA SER A 39 16.81 12.60 6.42
C SER A 39 17.07 13.51 5.24
N ALA A 40 17.02 12.95 4.04
CA ALA A 40 16.96 13.67 2.78
C ALA A 40 15.91 13.03 1.89
N SER A 41 15.22 13.83 1.08
CA SER A 41 14.18 13.33 0.18
C SER A 41 14.33 13.94 -1.21
N ALA A 42 13.87 13.18 -2.21
CA ALA A 42 13.62 13.65 -3.56
C ALA A 42 12.13 13.46 -3.88
N THR A 43 11.55 14.41 -4.59
CA THR A 43 10.11 14.42 -4.91
C THR A 43 9.92 14.92 -6.33
N GLU A 44 9.01 14.27 -7.05
CA GLU A 44 8.63 14.61 -8.43
C GLU A 44 7.11 14.58 -8.60
N GLU A 45 6.58 15.46 -9.43
CA GLU A 45 5.19 15.40 -9.88
C GLU A 45 5.12 14.71 -11.24
N VAL A 46 4.38 13.62 -11.31
CA VAL A 46 4.23 12.77 -12.50
C VAL A 46 2.78 12.78 -12.95
N THR A 47 2.53 12.93 -14.25
CA THR A 47 1.17 12.81 -14.80
C THR A 47 0.69 11.37 -14.63
N GLN A 48 -0.51 11.22 -14.06
CA GLN A 48 -1.13 9.93 -13.84
C GLN A 48 -1.53 9.28 -15.15
N ASP A 49 -1.16 8.03 -15.35
CA ASP A 49 -1.36 7.26 -16.59
C ASP A 49 -2.28 6.05 -16.42
N LEU A 50 -2.68 5.75 -15.19
CA LEU A 50 -3.55 4.62 -14.86
C LEU A 50 -4.95 5.13 -14.56
N LEU A 51 -5.97 4.60 -15.23
CA LEU A 51 -7.37 4.86 -14.93
C LEU A 51 -8.00 3.62 -14.30
N VAL A 52 -8.69 3.81 -13.17
CA VAL A 52 -9.50 2.78 -12.51
C VAL A 52 -10.94 3.25 -12.47
N VAL A 53 -11.83 2.48 -13.09
CA VAL A 53 -13.28 2.71 -13.07
C VAL A 53 -13.97 1.56 -12.36
N THR A 54 -14.72 1.88 -11.33
CA THR A 54 -15.57 0.91 -10.63
C THR A 54 -17.01 1.11 -11.04
N LEU A 55 -17.59 0.07 -11.62
CA LEU A 55 -19.01 0.04 -12.02
C LEU A 55 -19.76 -0.89 -11.06
N GLN A 56 -21.00 -0.58 -10.78
CA GLN A 56 -21.85 -1.34 -9.86
C GLN A 56 -23.23 -1.58 -10.44
N ALA A 57 -23.68 -2.82 -10.36
CA ALA A 57 -25.08 -3.18 -10.53
C ALA A 57 -25.76 -3.30 -9.16
N THR A 58 -26.99 -2.82 -9.05
CA THR A 58 -27.85 -3.00 -7.87
C THR A 58 -29.14 -3.66 -8.33
N ARG A 59 -29.61 -4.67 -7.59
CA ARG A 59 -30.87 -5.37 -7.83
C ARG A 59 -31.62 -5.54 -6.51
N GLU A 60 -32.92 -5.48 -6.60
CA GLU A 60 -33.83 -5.71 -5.47
C GLU A 60 -34.85 -6.78 -5.81
N GLY A 61 -35.36 -7.49 -4.81
CA GLY A 61 -36.35 -8.56 -4.99
C GLY A 61 -36.88 -9.09 -3.67
N ASN A 62 -37.89 -9.93 -3.77
CA ASN A 62 -38.54 -10.53 -2.59
C ASN A 62 -37.78 -11.73 -2.04
N GLN A 63 -36.92 -12.35 -2.86
CA GLN A 63 -36.11 -13.51 -2.50
C GLN A 63 -34.63 -13.25 -2.81
N ALA A 64 -33.75 -13.73 -1.94
CA ALA A 64 -32.31 -13.60 -2.12
C ALA A 64 -31.80 -14.29 -3.40
N SER A 65 -32.37 -15.46 -3.72
CA SER A 65 -32.05 -16.24 -4.91
C SER A 65 -32.28 -15.48 -6.22
N ASP A 66 -33.40 -14.76 -6.29
CA ASP A 66 -33.81 -14.02 -7.48
C ASP A 66 -32.87 -12.82 -7.70
N VAL A 67 -32.53 -12.11 -6.62
CA VAL A 67 -31.58 -11.02 -6.63
C VAL A 67 -30.20 -11.51 -7.05
N GLN A 68 -29.74 -12.64 -6.52
CA GLN A 68 -28.46 -13.25 -6.88
C GLN A 68 -28.43 -13.65 -8.36
N THR A 69 -29.48 -14.27 -8.86
CA THR A 69 -29.59 -14.67 -10.27
C THR A 69 -29.57 -13.48 -11.21
N ALA A 70 -30.32 -12.41 -10.88
CA ALA A 70 -30.34 -11.18 -11.67
C ALA A 70 -28.98 -10.49 -11.69
N LEU A 71 -28.29 -10.41 -10.57
CA LEU A 71 -26.92 -9.86 -10.52
C LEU A 71 -25.92 -10.68 -11.32
N LYS A 72 -26.02 -12.03 -11.24
CA LYS A 72 -25.16 -12.91 -12.02
C LYS A 72 -25.30 -12.67 -13.52
N GLN A 73 -26.53 -12.60 -14.03
CA GLN A 73 -26.82 -12.33 -15.45
C GLN A 73 -26.22 -11.00 -15.93
N VAL A 74 -26.40 -9.94 -15.13
CA VAL A 74 -25.83 -8.62 -15.44
C VAL A 74 -24.31 -8.66 -15.46
N MET A 75 -23.70 -9.35 -14.51
CA MET A 75 -22.23 -9.45 -14.42
C MET A 75 -21.65 -10.31 -15.54
N GLU A 76 -22.30 -11.40 -15.94
CA GLU A 76 -21.88 -12.24 -17.07
C GLU A 76 -21.88 -11.44 -18.39
N TYR A 77 -22.94 -10.66 -18.63
CA TYR A 77 -23.00 -9.76 -19.78
C TYR A 77 -21.87 -8.72 -19.72
N ALA A 78 -21.74 -8.01 -18.58
CA ALA A 78 -20.74 -6.96 -18.44
C ALA A 78 -19.31 -7.48 -18.58
N LEU A 79 -19.00 -8.64 -18.00
CA LEU A 79 -17.69 -9.30 -18.15
C LEU A 79 -17.40 -9.68 -19.61
N THR A 80 -18.41 -10.18 -20.33
CA THR A 80 -18.26 -10.55 -21.74
C THR A 80 -17.92 -9.32 -22.60
N GLU A 81 -18.65 -8.23 -22.43
CA GLU A 81 -18.41 -7.00 -23.18
C GLU A 81 -17.09 -6.33 -22.80
N ALA A 82 -16.77 -6.26 -21.51
CA ALA A 82 -15.51 -5.70 -21.05
C ALA A 82 -14.28 -6.51 -21.54
N ARG A 83 -14.37 -7.84 -21.53
CA ARG A 83 -13.31 -8.72 -22.03
C ARG A 83 -13.11 -8.60 -23.54
N LYS A 84 -14.19 -8.41 -24.31
CA LYS A 84 -14.06 -8.12 -25.76
C LYS A 84 -13.26 -6.84 -25.99
N ALA A 85 -13.51 -5.79 -25.20
CA ALA A 85 -12.78 -4.54 -25.31
C ALA A 85 -11.30 -4.68 -24.92
N ALA A 86 -10.98 -5.61 -24.01
CA ALA A 86 -9.63 -5.92 -23.55
C ALA A 86 -8.87 -6.90 -24.46
N GLN A 87 -9.56 -7.66 -25.33
CA GLN A 87 -8.95 -8.68 -26.19
C GLN A 87 -7.88 -8.11 -27.13
N GLY A 88 -6.69 -8.74 -27.11
CA GLY A 88 -5.57 -8.37 -27.98
C GLY A 88 -4.91 -7.02 -27.63
N GLN A 89 -5.26 -6.40 -26.54
CA GLN A 89 -4.75 -5.11 -26.11
C GLN A 89 -3.98 -5.21 -24.79
N VAL A 90 -2.77 -4.65 -24.80
CA VAL A 90 -2.00 -4.43 -23.58
C VAL A 90 -2.52 -3.14 -22.94
N GLY A 91 -2.86 -3.15 -21.67
CA GLY A 91 -3.20 -1.93 -20.94
C GLY A 91 -4.66 -1.81 -20.48
N ILE A 92 -5.47 -2.88 -20.58
CA ILE A 92 -6.79 -2.96 -19.93
C ILE A 92 -6.88 -4.26 -19.16
N GLU A 93 -7.18 -4.15 -17.88
CA GLU A 93 -7.49 -5.26 -16.99
C GLU A 93 -8.95 -5.19 -16.54
N VAL A 94 -9.63 -6.34 -16.56
CA VAL A 94 -11.02 -6.47 -16.15
C VAL A 94 -11.09 -7.39 -14.93
N ARG A 95 -11.57 -6.86 -13.82
CA ARG A 95 -11.71 -7.60 -12.54
C ARG A 95 -13.12 -7.47 -11.98
N THR A 96 -13.58 -8.52 -11.31
CA THR A 96 -14.77 -8.43 -10.46
C THR A 96 -14.39 -7.86 -9.09
N GLY A 97 -15.21 -6.93 -8.60
CA GLY A 97 -15.10 -6.39 -7.25
C GLY A 97 -15.98 -7.15 -6.25
N SER A 98 -16.61 -6.41 -5.34
CA SER A 98 -17.50 -6.99 -4.33
C SER A 98 -18.78 -7.54 -4.95
N PHE A 99 -19.29 -8.61 -4.33
CA PHE A 99 -20.63 -9.17 -4.59
C PHE A 99 -21.31 -9.41 -3.25
N SER A 100 -22.49 -8.82 -3.05
CA SER A 100 -23.22 -8.97 -1.78
C SER A 100 -24.73 -9.01 -2.02
N VAL A 101 -25.43 -9.77 -1.16
CA VAL A 101 -26.90 -9.78 -1.09
C VAL A 101 -27.29 -9.65 0.39
N GLN A 102 -28.12 -8.67 0.72
CA GLN A 102 -28.49 -8.35 2.10
C GLN A 102 -30.00 -8.22 2.24
N PRO A 103 -30.60 -8.61 3.38
CA PRO A 103 -32.00 -8.38 3.65
C PRO A 103 -32.27 -6.90 3.89
N ARG A 104 -33.42 -6.44 3.41
CA ARG A 104 -33.98 -5.12 3.74
C ARG A 104 -35.02 -5.31 4.84
N TYR A 105 -35.05 -4.41 5.80
CA TYR A 105 -35.95 -4.49 6.94
C TYR A 105 -36.98 -3.35 6.93
N THR A 106 -38.18 -3.65 7.40
CA THR A 106 -39.16 -2.63 7.74
C THR A 106 -38.79 -1.93 9.05
N ASN A 107 -39.43 -0.79 9.35
CA ASN A 107 -39.23 -0.11 10.64
C ASN A 107 -39.59 -0.99 11.86
N ALA A 108 -40.42 -2.04 11.65
CA ALA A 108 -40.80 -3.01 12.68
C ALA A 108 -39.80 -4.20 12.77
N GLY A 109 -38.65 -4.15 12.11
CA GLY A 109 -37.61 -5.17 12.16
C GLY A 109 -37.89 -6.45 11.37
N ARG A 110 -38.91 -6.49 10.53
CA ARG A 110 -39.23 -7.64 9.67
C ARG A 110 -38.60 -7.47 8.30
N ILE A 111 -38.13 -8.59 7.71
CA ILE A 111 -37.59 -8.58 6.35
C ILE A 111 -38.68 -8.13 5.37
N SER A 112 -38.41 -7.07 4.61
CA SER A 112 -39.29 -6.51 3.57
C SER A 112 -38.85 -6.89 2.15
N GLY A 113 -37.72 -7.52 2.00
CA GLY A 113 -37.14 -7.89 0.71
C GLY A 113 -35.63 -8.04 0.81
N TRP A 114 -35.00 -8.14 -0.33
CA TRP A 114 -33.55 -8.31 -0.49
C TRP A 114 -32.98 -7.30 -1.46
N GLN A 115 -31.80 -6.82 -1.20
CA GLN A 115 -31.05 -5.96 -2.08
C GLN A 115 -29.66 -6.56 -2.27
N GLY A 116 -29.17 -6.55 -3.51
CA GLY A 116 -27.83 -7.01 -3.80
C GLY A 116 -27.08 -6.01 -4.65
N THR A 117 -25.77 -6.06 -4.54
CA THR A 117 -24.83 -5.27 -5.32
C THR A 117 -23.74 -6.16 -5.87
N ALA A 118 -23.28 -5.87 -7.09
CA ALA A 118 -22.12 -6.51 -7.71
C ALA A 118 -21.28 -5.46 -8.43
N GLN A 119 -19.95 -5.57 -8.34
CA GLN A 119 -19.03 -4.59 -8.90
C GLN A 119 -18.15 -5.22 -9.99
N LEU A 120 -17.88 -4.42 -11.02
CA LEU A 120 -16.89 -4.65 -12.05
C LEU A 120 -15.88 -3.52 -12.00
N MET A 121 -14.60 -3.85 -12.11
CA MET A 121 -13.50 -2.90 -12.17
C MET A 121 -12.81 -3.00 -13.53
N LEU A 122 -12.65 -1.85 -14.17
CA LEU A 122 -11.85 -1.67 -15.38
C LEU A 122 -10.62 -0.86 -14.98
N GLU A 123 -9.43 -1.38 -15.26
CA GLU A 123 -8.18 -0.73 -14.89
C GLU A 123 -7.20 -0.79 -16.04
N GLY A 124 -6.41 0.28 -16.24
CA GLY A 124 -5.34 0.26 -17.24
C GLY A 124 -4.89 1.63 -17.70
N THR A 125 -3.97 1.60 -18.65
CA THR A 125 -3.34 2.80 -19.22
C THR A 125 -4.00 3.30 -20.50
N ASP A 126 -4.84 2.48 -21.16
CA ASP A 126 -5.69 2.93 -22.27
C ASP A 126 -6.98 3.58 -21.73
N THR A 127 -6.81 4.79 -21.21
CA THR A 127 -7.87 5.54 -20.50
C THR A 127 -9.07 5.83 -21.40
N THR A 128 -8.83 6.09 -22.70
CA THR A 128 -9.89 6.33 -23.69
C THR A 128 -10.77 5.11 -23.86
N ARG A 129 -10.18 3.96 -24.05
CA ARG A 129 -10.91 2.70 -24.24
C ARG A 129 -11.63 2.27 -22.96
N ILE A 130 -11.03 2.44 -21.80
CA ILE A 130 -11.69 2.17 -20.51
C ILE A 130 -12.94 3.04 -20.37
N SER A 131 -12.85 4.34 -20.64
CA SER A 131 -13.97 5.27 -20.56
C SER A 131 -15.09 4.91 -21.55
N GLN A 132 -14.73 4.54 -22.79
CA GLN A 132 -15.69 4.08 -23.80
C GLN A 132 -16.34 2.75 -23.39
N THR A 133 -15.56 1.81 -22.84
CA THR A 133 -16.09 0.52 -22.38
C THR A 133 -17.03 0.72 -21.21
N ALA A 134 -16.66 1.54 -20.24
CA ALA A 134 -17.52 1.87 -19.11
C ALA A 134 -18.86 2.50 -19.57
N GLY A 135 -18.83 3.39 -20.55
CA GLY A 135 -20.02 4.01 -21.13
C GLY A 135 -20.98 3.01 -21.82
N LYS A 136 -20.46 1.93 -22.38
CA LYS A 136 -21.27 0.87 -23.03
C LYS A 136 -21.95 -0.08 -22.07
N LEU A 137 -21.47 -0.17 -20.82
CA LEU A 137 -22.00 -1.07 -19.79
C LEU A 137 -23.22 -0.47 -19.08
N THR A 138 -24.29 -0.15 -19.84
CA THR A 138 -25.48 0.59 -19.40
C THR A 138 -26.27 -0.07 -18.26
N GLN A 139 -26.07 -1.36 -17.98
CA GLN A 139 -26.72 -2.07 -16.86
C GLN A 139 -26.01 -1.87 -15.53
N LEU A 140 -24.83 -1.22 -15.53
CA LEU A 140 -24.07 -0.83 -14.36
C LEU A 140 -23.94 0.69 -14.30
N ASN A 141 -23.86 1.20 -13.08
CA ASN A 141 -23.59 2.62 -12.84
C ASN A 141 -22.12 2.79 -12.46
N VAL A 142 -21.48 3.83 -12.94
CA VAL A 142 -20.14 4.21 -12.44
C VAL A 142 -20.29 4.75 -11.03
N VAL A 143 -19.67 4.07 -10.07
CA VAL A 143 -19.70 4.47 -8.66
C VAL A 143 -18.39 5.10 -8.19
N ASN A 144 -17.30 4.80 -8.89
CA ASN A 144 -16.01 5.44 -8.64
C ASN A 144 -15.18 5.51 -9.92
N MET A 145 -14.42 6.60 -10.04
CA MET A 145 -13.45 6.80 -11.11
C MET A 145 -12.27 7.55 -10.54
N GLN A 146 -11.08 6.99 -10.73
CA GLN A 146 -9.86 7.58 -10.20
C GLN A 146 -8.68 7.34 -11.13
N TYR A 147 -7.79 8.34 -11.17
CA TYR A 147 -6.49 8.19 -11.81
C TYR A 147 -5.41 7.82 -10.79
N GLY A 148 -4.40 7.11 -11.27
CA GLY A 148 -3.23 6.72 -10.50
C GLY A 148 -1.99 6.65 -11.38
N LEU A 149 -0.90 6.17 -10.82
CA LEU A 149 0.31 5.87 -11.56
C LEU A 149 0.38 4.37 -11.82
N SER A 150 0.60 3.98 -13.08
CA SER A 150 0.86 2.58 -13.40
C SER A 150 2.13 2.11 -12.69
N ARG A 151 2.20 0.80 -12.45
CA ARG A 151 3.38 0.20 -11.83
C ARG A 151 4.65 0.50 -12.62
N ALA A 152 4.60 0.38 -13.95
CA ALA A 152 5.75 0.62 -14.81
C ALA A 152 6.24 2.09 -14.75
N LEU A 153 5.30 3.04 -14.74
CA LEU A 153 5.63 4.46 -14.62
C LEU A 153 6.22 4.77 -13.24
N ARG A 154 5.63 4.22 -12.18
CA ARG A 154 6.12 4.37 -10.81
C ARG A 154 7.55 3.82 -10.66
N GLU A 155 7.80 2.57 -11.05
CA GLU A 155 9.12 1.94 -10.94
C GLU A 155 10.20 2.74 -11.69
N ARG A 156 9.87 3.31 -12.84
CA ARG A 156 10.79 4.15 -13.62
C ARG A 156 11.19 5.41 -12.87
N HIS A 157 10.24 6.15 -12.31
CA HIS A 157 10.49 7.38 -11.59
C HIS A 157 11.12 7.12 -10.21
N GLU A 158 10.72 6.06 -9.53
CA GLU A 158 11.25 5.68 -8.22
C GLU A 158 12.75 5.39 -8.26
N ALA A 159 13.25 4.74 -9.31
CA ALA A 159 14.68 4.47 -9.48
C ALA A 159 15.50 5.77 -9.60
N ALA A 160 15.00 6.75 -10.35
CA ALA A 160 15.65 8.06 -10.51
C ALA A 160 15.61 8.84 -9.18
N LEU A 161 14.45 8.89 -8.52
CA LEU A 161 14.27 9.58 -7.24
C LEU A 161 15.11 8.96 -6.12
N THR A 162 15.26 7.63 -6.12
CA THR A 162 16.12 6.93 -5.16
C THR A 162 17.57 7.39 -5.31
N SER A 163 18.08 7.44 -6.54
CA SER A 163 19.44 7.90 -6.81
C SER A 163 19.63 9.36 -6.37
N GLU A 164 18.67 10.22 -6.65
CA GLU A 164 18.70 11.63 -6.27
C GLU A 164 18.63 11.80 -4.74
N ALA A 165 17.73 11.08 -4.04
CA ALA A 165 17.62 11.13 -2.58
C ALA A 165 18.92 10.70 -1.89
N ILE A 166 19.56 9.63 -2.38
CA ILE A 166 20.86 9.16 -1.89
C ILE A 166 21.93 10.23 -2.11
N GLN A 167 21.97 10.85 -3.28
CA GLN A 167 22.94 11.90 -3.57
C GLN A 167 22.75 13.11 -2.64
N ARG A 168 21.50 13.55 -2.42
CA ARG A 168 21.15 14.62 -1.48
C ARG A 168 21.56 14.26 -0.05
N PHE A 169 21.32 13.01 0.38
CA PHE A 169 21.72 12.52 1.70
C PHE A 169 23.26 12.60 1.86
N ARG A 170 24.01 12.08 0.91
CA ARG A 170 25.49 12.11 0.95
C ARG A 170 26.05 13.52 0.94
N SER A 171 25.51 14.39 0.09
CA SER A 171 25.92 15.81 0.02
C SER A 171 25.66 16.52 1.35
N ARG A 172 24.48 16.29 1.95
CA ARG A 172 24.12 16.87 3.24
C ARG A 172 25.01 16.35 4.37
N ALA A 173 25.33 15.04 4.38
CA ALA A 173 26.27 14.45 5.34
C ALA A 173 27.64 15.12 5.31
N GLY A 174 28.19 15.31 4.10
CA GLY A 174 29.47 15.99 3.91
C GLY A 174 29.46 17.44 4.36
N ALA A 175 28.43 18.19 3.98
CA ALA A 175 28.26 19.59 4.40
C ALA A 175 28.13 19.73 5.93
N MET A 176 27.37 18.82 6.57
CA MET A 176 27.26 18.79 8.03
C MET A 176 28.57 18.43 8.71
N ALA A 177 29.33 17.44 8.20
CA ALA A 177 30.62 17.09 8.74
C ALA A 177 31.56 18.31 8.76
N GLN A 178 31.64 19.02 7.64
CA GLN A 178 32.45 20.25 7.56
C GLN A 178 31.97 21.36 8.50
N ALA A 179 30.66 21.58 8.59
CA ALA A 179 30.07 22.60 9.47
C ALA A 179 30.35 22.33 10.95
N PHE A 180 30.45 21.06 11.34
CA PHE A 180 30.84 20.63 12.69
C PHE A 180 32.35 20.55 12.92
N GLY A 181 33.18 20.92 11.93
CA GLY A 181 34.64 20.91 12.03
C GLY A 181 35.30 19.54 11.82
N PHE A 182 34.57 18.58 11.25
CA PHE A 182 35.08 17.27 10.91
C PHE A 182 35.53 17.20 9.44
N LYS A 183 36.48 16.33 9.13
CA LYS A 183 36.97 16.17 7.76
C LYS A 183 36.10 15.27 6.88
N GLY A 184 35.33 14.39 7.48
CA GLY A 184 34.50 13.44 6.76
C GLY A 184 33.46 12.76 7.62
N TYR A 185 32.88 11.69 7.07
CA TYR A 185 31.92 10.86 7.77
C TYR A 185 31.98 9.41 7.27
N THR A 186 31.51 8.48 8.08
CA THR A 186 31.19 7.11 7.69
C THR A 186 29.68 6.89 7.81
N LEU A 187 29.13 6.03 6.94
CA LEU A 187 27.71 5.67 7.03
C LEU A 187 27.48 4.73 8.22
N GLY A 188 26.44 5.01 8.97
CA GLY A 188 25.86 4.10 9.93
C GLY A 188 24.69 3.32 9.32
N GLU A 189 23.61 3.12 10.08
CA GLU A 189 22.40 2.52 9.57
C GLU A 189 21.65 3.51 8.67
N VAL A 190 21.27 3.03 7.47
CA VAL A 190 20.55 3.83 6.48
C VAL A 190 19.37 3.04 5.98
N SER A 191 18.20 3.67 5.96
CA SER A 191 16.98 3.14 5.38
C SER A 191 16.50 4.02 4.23
N VAL A 192 15.99 3.37 3.18
CA VAL A 192 15.36 4.04 2.03
C VAL A 192 13.91 3.63 2.00
N SER A 193 13.02 4.60 1.95
CA SER A 193 11.57 4.39 1.85
C SER A 193 10.98 5.23 0.74
N SER A 194 10.14 4.61 -0.08
CA SER A 194 9.28 5.33 -1.02
C SER A 194 7.90 5.53 -0.38
N THR A 195 7.36 6.71 -0.53
CA THR A 195 5.99 6.99 -0.14
C THR A 195 5.13 6.82 -1.39
N GLU A 196 4.25 5.81 -1.37
CA GLU A 196 3.17 5.78 -2.35
C GLU A 196 2.35 7.05 -2.18
N PRO A 197 2.01 7.73 -3.28
CA PRO A 197 1.10 8.85 -3.19
C PRO A 197 -0.20 8.33 -2.60
N GLY A 198 -0.43 8.62 -1.33
CA GLY A 198 -1.75 8.49 -0.76
C GLY A 198 -2.68 9.26 -1.67
N PHE A 199 -3.79 8.66 -2.04
CA PHE A 199 -4.85 9.31 -2.76
C PHE A 199 -5.27 10.56 -1.93
N GLU A 200 -4.77 11.74 -2.30
CA GLU A 200 -5.36 12.98 -1.81
C GLU A 200 -6.57 13.27 -2.71
N PRO A 201 -7.79 13.02 -2.25
CA PRO A 201 -8.98 13.44 -2.97
C PRO A 201 -8.99 14.97 -2.96
N ARG A 202 -8.52 15.59 -4.03
CA ARG A 202 -8.81 17.01 -4.23
C ARG A 202 -10.30 17.10 -4.53
N PRO A 203 -11.08 17.86 -3.76
CA PRO A 203 -12.48 18.08 -4.09
C PRO A 203 -12.51 18.83 -5.43
N TYR A 204 -12.87 18.10 -6.48
CA TYR A 204 -13.28 18.75 -7.72
C TYR A 204 -14.55 19.53 -7.40
N MET A 205 -14.47 20.85 -7.40
CA MET A 205 -15.64 21.70 -7.52
C MET A 205 -16.27 21.36 -8.87
N MET A 206 -17.30 20.51 -8.85
CA MET A 206 -18.20 20.34 -9.98
C MET A 206 -18.85 21.68 -10.25
N ALA A 207 -18.33 22.43 -11.18
CA ALA A 207 -19.07 23.49 -11.84
C ALA A 207 -20.14 22.79 -12.68
N ALA A 208 -21.34 22.65 -12.10
CA ALA A 208 -22.52 22.13 -12.75
C ALA A 208 -22.85 23.08 -13.92
N ARG A 209 -22.37 22.78 -15.12
CA ARG A 209 -22.96 23.25 -16.38
C ARG A 209 -23.85 22.14 -16.90
N ALA A 210 -25.13 22.22 -16.51
CA ALA A 210 -26.18 21.53 -17.20
C ALA A 210 -26.18 21.98 -18.69
N LYS A 211 -25.73 21.09 -19.57
CA LYS A 211 -26.05 21.16 -20.99
C LYS A 211 -26.49 19.77 -21.45
N THR A 212 -27.78 19.73 -21.74
CA THR A 212 -28.54 18.87 -22.65
C THR A 212 -27.95 17.50 -23.01
N MET A 213 -28.70 16.50 -22.58
CA MET A 213 -28.61 15.09 -22.96
C MET A 213 -28.77 14.93 -24.46
N GLU A 214 -27.68 14.63 -25.14
CA GLU A 214 -27.65 13.91 -26.40
C GLU A 214 -26.28 13.32 -26.57
N ALA A 215 -26.18 12.00 -26.32
CA ALA A 215 -25.24 11.01 -26.86
C ALA A 215 -24.96 9.90 -25.82
N ALA A 216 -25.67 8.81 -25.96
CA ALA A 216 -25.45 7.58 -25.18
C ALA A 216 -24.08 6.88 -25.51
N ASP A 217 -23.30 7.46 -26.39
CA ASP A 217 -21.99 6.91 -26.85
C ASP A 217 -20.78 7.80 -26.47
N ALA A 218 -20.99 8.85 -25.67
CA ALA A 218 -19.90 9.74 -25.30
C ALA A 218 -19.03 9.11 -24.20
N ALA A 219 -17.72 9.06 -24.45
CA ALA A 219 -16.73 8.72 -23.42
C ALA A 219 -16.91 9.63 -22.19
N LEU A 220 -16.77 9.07 -21.00
CA LEU A 220 -16.84 9.87 -19.78
C LEU A 220 -15.75 10.96 -19.82
N PRO A 221 -16.08 12.24 -19.58
CA PRO A 221 -15.11 13.33 -19.64
C PRO A 221 -14.21 13.25 -18.40
N VAL A 222 -12.99 12.76 -18.58
CA VAL A 222 -12.02 12.60 -17.50
C VAL A 222 -10.64 13.04 -17.98
N GLU A 223 -9.95 13.77 -17.14
CA GLU A 223 -8.59 14.23 -17.38
C GLU A 223 -7.65 13.72 -16.30
N PRO A 224 -6.45 13.23 -16.67
CA PRO A 224 -5.46 12.77 -15.69
C PRO A 224 -4.96 13.93 -14.85
N GLY A 225 -4.86 13.70 -13.55
CA GLY A 225 -4.20 14.60 -12.61
C GLY A 225 -2.69 14.35 -12.57
N LYS A 226 -2.03 15.03 -11.61
CA LYS A 226 -0.64 14.76 -11.26
C LYS A 226 -0.58 14.01 -9.93
N GLY A 227 0.23 12.97 -9.87
CA GLY A 227 0.61 12.27 -8.64
C GLY A 227 1.98 12.75 -8.17
N ARG A 228 2.20 12.78 -6.85
CA ARG A 228 3.49 13.13 -6.26
C ARG A 228 4.18 11.86 -5.79
N LEU A 229 5.34 11.56 -6.37
CA LEU A 229 6.23 10.51 -5.89
C LEU A 229 7.29 11.11 -5.00
N SER A 230 7.59 10.47 -3.87
CA SER A 230 8.64 10.90 -2.95
C SER A 230 9.43 9.70 -2.46
N VAL A 231 10.77 9.81 -2.52
CA VAL A 231 11.68 8.85 -1.90
C VAL A 231 12.45 9.55 -0.79
N SER A 232 12.48 8.95 0.38
CA SER A 232 13.18 9.45 1.56
C SER A 232 14.28 8.49 1.96
N VAL A 233 15.46 9.05 2.22
CA VAL A 233 16.60 8.35 2.81
C VAL A 233 16.74 8.86 4.24
N ASN A 234 16.60 7.97 5.20
CA ASN A 234 16.79 8.24 6.63
C ASN A 234 18.00 7.49 7.09
N GLY A 235 18.88 8.12 7.84
CA GLY A 235 20.05 7.40 8.30
C GLY A 235 20.88 8.14 9.31
N GLN A 236 21.84 7.40 9.85
CA GLN A 236 22.83 7.87 10.77
C GLN A 236 24.22 7.87 10.10
N VAL A 237 24.99 8.90 10.37
CA VAL A 237 26.40 8.98 9.97
C VAL A 237 27.25 9.22 11.21
N TYR A 238 28.48 8.77 11.17
CA TYR A 238 29.48 9.01 12.21
C TYR A 238 30.53 9.96 11.66
N LEU A 239 30.68 11.12 12.30
CA LEU A 239 31.62 12.15 11.88
C LEU A 239 33.05 11.72 12.18
N THR A 240 33.95 11.91 11.23
CA THR A 240 35.39 11.52 11.34
C THR A 240 36.27 12.74 11.36
N PRO A 241 37.33 12.76 12.25
CA PRO A 241 38.26 13.89 12.39
C PRO A 241 38.98 14.26 11.12
#